data_b687ea8dfbc47db7a435c8806528216f
#
_entry.id   b687ea8dfbc47db7a435c8806528216f
#
_cell.length_a   1.000
_cell.length_b   1.000
_cell.length_c   1.000
_cell.angle_alpha   90.00
_cell.angle_beta   90.00
_cell.angle_gamma   90.00
#
_symmetry.space_group_name_H-M   'P 1'
#
loop_
_entity.id
_entity.type
_entity.pdbx_description
1 polymer ?
#
loop_
_entity_poly.entity_id
_entity_poly.type
_entity_poly.pdbx_seq_one_letter_code
_entity_poly.pdbx_strand_id
1 'polypeptide(L)'
;MWMVAFILGYQIMKKVYSNENQSEKKLESLFMYSVLGIMIGARLGHVIFYQTELFREDFFSVFLPFKFSGGIEFTGFRGLASHGATIGMIISMYVYNKKVLKKSVLWILDRVVIACALGGIFIRIGNFFNSEIIGKPADENLPWGVVFKNVDNIVRHPGQLYEAFGYIFVFLILFFTYWKSNKAKNEGFLFGLFLLLLMTVRVFIEKFKIAQVDGREDWILGLNTGQILSIPFIIIGLYYMILHKSNQ
;
A
#
# COMPACT_ATOMS: atom_id res chain seq x y z
N MET A 1 10.94 -6.55 7.23
CA MET A 1 10.32 -6.65 5.91
C MET A 1 10.19 -5.30 5.19
N TRP A 2 9.84 -4.21 5.86
CA TRP A 2 9.75 -2.86 5.25
C TRP A 2 11.03 -2.43 4.53
N MET A 3 12.19 -2.59 5.18
CA MET A 3 13.49 -2.22 4.59
C MET A 3 13.75 -2.99 3.28
N VAL A 4 13.46 -4.29 3.25
CA VAL A 4 13.59 -5.11 2.04
C VAL A 4 12.68 -4.61 0.93
N ALA A 5 11.42 -4.29 1.25
CA ALA A 5 10.45 -3.71 0.31
C ALA A 5 10.98 -2.42 -0.33
N PHE A 6 11.52 -1.51 0.48
CA PHE A 6 12.07 -0.24 0.00
C PHE A 6 13.32 -0.43 -0.86
N ILE A 7 14.27 -1.29 -0.44
CA ILE A 7 15.50 -1.54 -1.21
C ILE A 7 15.18 -2.14 -2.58
N LEU A 8 14.36 -3.20 -2.61
CA LEU A 8 14.00 -3.85 -3.87
C LEU A 8 13.11 -2.96 -4.75
N GLY A 9 12.17 -2.24 -4.14
CA GLY A 9 11.35 -1.25 -4.85
C GLY A 9 12.21 -0.16 -5.49
N TYR A 10 13.19 0.38 -4.76
CA TYR A 10 14.14 1.35 -5.30
C TYR A 10 14.95 0.79 -6.47
N GLN A 11 15.45 -0.44 -6.36
CA GLN A 11 16.21 -1.09 -7.45
C GLN A 11 15.37 -1.28 -8.72
N ILE A 12 14.12 -1.66 -8.58
CA ILE A 12 13.19 -1.76 -9.71
C ILE A 12 12.94 -0.38 -10.32
N MET A 13 12.64 0.62 -9.50
CA MET A 13 12.40 1.97 -9.98
C MET A 13 13.65 2.57 -10.65
N LYS A 14 14.85 2.24 -10.19
CA LYS A 14 16.10 2.64 -10.85
C LYS A 14 16.20 2.08 -12.27
N LYS A 15 15.86 0.80 -12.47
CA LYS A 15 15.80 0.20 -13.81
C LYS A 15 14.72 0.85 -14.68
N VAL A 16 13.54 1.12 -14.12
CA VAL A 16 12.44 1.77 -14.83
C VAL A 16 12.83 3.19 -15.25
N TYR A 17 13.40 4.00 -14.34
CA TYR A 17 13.81 5.37 -14.64
C TYR A 17 14.93 5.42 -15.69
N SER A 18 15.90 4.50 -15.60
CA SER A 18 16.94 4.38 -16.61
C SER A 18 16.36 4.03 -17.99
N ASN A 19 15.42 3.10 -18.07
CA ASN A 19 14.74 2.72 -19.31
C ASN A 19 13.92 3.87 -19.92
N GLU A 20 13.37 4.74 -19.08
CA GLU A 20 12.58 5.92 -19.47
C GLU A 20 13.44 7.17 -19.68
N ASN A 21 14.77 7.05 -19.70
CA ASN A 21 15.73 8.15 -19.83
C ASN A 21 15.52 9.24 -18.75
N GLN A 22 15.10 8.86 -17.54
CA GLN A 22 14.98 9.76 -16.41
C GLN A 22 16.24 9.68 -15.53
N SER A 23 16.68 10.83 -15.02
CA SER A 23 17.89 10.88 -14.19
C SER A 23 17.69 10.24 -12.81
N GLU A 24 18.76 9.68 -12.25
CA GLU A 24 18.76 9.11 -10.91
C GLU A 24 18.39 10.15 -9.83
N LYS A 25 18.79 11.41 -10.01
CA LYS A 25 18.38 12.51 -9.11
C LYS A 25 16.86 12.70 -9.03
N LYS A 26 16.14 12.46 -10.14
CA LYS A 26 14.67 12.49 -10.11
C LYS A 26 14.10 11.30 -9.33
N LEU A 27 14.73 10.12 -9.42
CA LEU A 27 14.34 8.96 -8.64
C LEU A 27 14.59 9.16 -7.14
N GLU A 28 15.76 9.70 -6.77
CA GLU A 28 16.06 10.06 -5.38
C GLU A 28 15.04 11.05 -4.83
N SER A 29 14.70 12.06 -5.65
CA SER A 29 13.63 13.00 -5.29
C SER A 29 12.28 12.30 -5.10
N LEU A 30 11.87 11.38 -6.01
CA LEU A 30 10.66 10.59 -5.87
C LEU A 30 10.65 9.85 -4.52
N PHE A 31 11.75 9.20 -4.19
CA PHE A 31 11.89 8.46 -2.93
C PHE A 31 11.71 9.40 -1.72
N MET A 32 12.41 10.54 -1.70
CA MET A 32 12.29 11.53 -0.62
C MET A 32 10.87 12.08 -0.50
N TYR A 33 10.24 12.48 -1.60
CA TYR A 33 8.86 12.94 -1.60
C TYR A 33 7.89 11.87 -1.10
N SER A 34 8.10 10.60 -1.48
CA SER A 34 7.27 9.49 -1.03
C SER A 34 7.39 9.25 0.48
N VAL A 35 8.62 9.15 0.99
CA VAL A 35 8.88 8.91 2.42
C VAL A 35 8.33 10.05 3.26
N LEU A 36 8.66 11.29 2.91
CA LEU A 36 8.19 12.47 3.65
C LEU A 36 6.67 12.61 3.59
N GLY A 37 6.07 12.38 2.41
CA GLY A 37 4.62 12.45 2.23
C GLY A 37 3.89 11.43 3.10
N ILE A 38 4.36 10.19 3.12
CA ILE A 38 3.79 9.12 3.95
C ILE A 38 3.95 9.44 5.42
N MET A 39 5.15 9.79 5.88
CA MET A 39 5.43 10.04 7.30
C MET A 39 4.64 11.24 7.84
N ILE A 40 4.74 12.38 7.16
CA ILE A 40 4.03 13.61 7.56
C ILE A 40 2.52 13.39 7.50
N GLY A 41 2.03 12.80 6.42
CA GLY A 41 0.61 12.53 6.26
C GLY A 41 0.06 11.57 7.30
N ALA A 42 0.75 10.46 7.57
CA ALA A 42 0.36 9.49 8.58
C ALA A 42 0.29 10.12 9.98
N ARG A 43 1.29 10.92 10.34
CA ARG A 43 1.36 11.59 11.64
C ARG A 43 0.29 12.67 11.78
N LEU A 44 0.18 13.57 10.81
CA LEU A 44 -0.86 14.61 10.82
C LEU A 44 -2.27 14.01 10.82
N GLY A 45 -2.51 12.98 10.00
CA GLY A 45 -3.79 12.29 9.99
C GLY A 45 -4.13 11.70 11.37
N HIS A 46 -3.15 11.08 12.05
CA HIS A 46 -3.39 10.59 13.41
C HIS A 46 -3.71 11.72 14.39
N VAL A 47 -2.92 12.78 14.40
CA VAL A 47 -3.14 13.91 15.33
C VAL A 47 -4.49 14.58 15.05
N ILE A 48 -4.85 14.81 13.80
CA ILE A 48 -6.12 15.46 13.45
C ILE A 48 -7.35 14.61 13.85
N PHE A 49 -7.27 13.29 13.73
CA PHE A 49 -8.43 12.44 13.97
C PHE A 49 -8.51 11.88 15.41
N TYR A 50 -7.38 11.77 16.11
CA TYR A 50 -7.33 11.05 17.38
C TYR A 50 -6.67 11.80 18.54
N GLN A 51 -5.90 12.86 18.29
CA GLN A 51 -5.13 13.58 19.32
C GLN A 51 -5.06 15.08 19.04
N THR A 52 -6.19 15.70 18.74
CA THR A 52 -6.25 17.14 18.40
C THR A 52 -5.76 18.07 19.51
N GLU A 53 -5.80 17.60 20.76
CA GLU A 53 -5.26 18.30 21.93
C GLU A 53 -3.75 18.61 21.80
N LEU A 54 -2.97 17.77 21.10
CA LEU A 54 -1.54 18.00 20.90
C LEU A 54 -1.22 19.33 20.20
N PHE A 55 -2.12 19.85 19.39
CA PHE A 55 -1.93 21.16 18.76
C PHE A 55 -1.90 22.31 19.77
N ARG A 56 -2.48 22.12 20.96
CA ARG A 56 -2.53 23.14 22.03
C ARG A 56 -1.55 22.85 23.15
N GLU A 57 -1.41 21.59 23.52
CA GLU A 57 -0.66 21.18 24.72
C GLU A 57 0.82 20.92 24.42
N ASP A 58 1.13 20.38 23.24
CA ASP A 58 2.51 20.03 22.87
C ASP A 58 2.70 20.05 21.33
N PHE A 59 2.70 21.23 20.76
CA PHE A 59 2.78 21.43 19.33
C PHE A 59 3.99 20.76 18.66
N PHE A 60 5.14 20.73 19.32
CA PHE A 60 6.34 20.11 18.77
C PHE A 60 6.23 18.57 18.69
N SER A 61 5.49 17.96 19.60
CA SER A 61 5.21 16.51 19.59
C SER A 61 4.32 16.08 18.41
N VAL A 62 3.68 17.01 17.73
CA VAL A 62 2.94 16.73 16.48
C VAL A 62 3.91 16.26 15.40
N PHE A 63 5.08 16.86 15.28
CA PHE A 63 6.03 16.61 14.18
C PHE A 63 7.27 15.82 14.60
N LEU A 64 7.61 15.84 15.87
CA LEU A 64 8.82 15.22 16.41
C LEU A 64 8.48 13.99 17.25
N PRO A 65 9.36 12.98 17.29
CA PRO A 65 9.15 11.77 18.09
C PRO A 65 9.50 12.00 19.59
N PHE A 66 9.23 13.19 20.09
CA PHE A 66 9.51 13.60 21.46
C PHE A 66 8.28 14.22 22.11
N LYS A 67 8.10 13.99 23.40
CA LYS A 67 7.17 14.72 24.25
C LYS A 67 7.94 15.85 24.92
N PHE A 68 7.39 17.07 24.86
CA PHE A 68 8.03 18.27 25.45
C PHE A 68 7.30 18.76 26.69
N SER A 69 6.01 18.43 26.84
CA SER A 69 5.22 18.77 28.02
C SER A 69 5.66 17.93 29.21
N GLY A 70 6.26 18.58 30.24
CA GLY A 70 6.74 17.92 31.45
C GLY A 70 8.18 17.38 31.41
N GLY A 71 8.93 17.68 30.32
CA GLY A 71 10.32 17.24 30.11
C GLY A 71 10.50 16.61 28.75
N ILE A 72 11.73 16.57 28.21
CA ILE A 72 12.02 15.98 26.92
C ILE A 72 12.11 14.46 27.07
N GLU A 73 11.12 13.73 26.52
CA GLU A 73 11.07 12.28 26.52
C GLU A 73 10.95 11.76 25.08
N PHE A 74 11.80 10.79 24.70
CA PHE A 74 11.68 10.14 23.39
C PHE A 74 10.55 9.13 23.41
N THR A 75 9.47 9.44 22.68
CA THR A 75 8.27 8.60 22.58
C THR A 75 8.22 7.75 21.32
N GLY A 76 9.13 8.02 20.37
CA GLY A 76 9.05 7.48 19.01
C GLY A 76 7.85 8.06 18.23
N PHE A 77 7.70 7.68 16.98
CA PHE A 77 6.51 8.02 16.18
C PHE A 77 5.37 7.05 16.53
N ARG A 78 4.70 7.27 17.65
CA ARG A 78 3.48 6.55 18.01
C ARG A 78 2.28 7.26 17.39
N GLY A 79 1.31 6.47 16.95
CA GLY A 79 0.10 6.99 16.32
C GLY A 79 0.35 7.45 14.87
N LEU A 80 0.13 6.53 13.95
CA LEU A 80 0.19 6.74 12.50
C LEU A 80 -1.12 6.29 11.89
N ALA A 81 -1.78 7.16 11.13
CA ALA A 81 -3.04 6.86 10.46
C ALA A 81 -2.81 6.55 8.98
N SER A 82 -3.27 5.39 8.53
CA SER A 82 -3.12 4.95 7.14
C SER A 82 -3.82 5.89 6.14
N HIS A 83 -5.00 6.43 6.50
CA HIS A 83 -5.70 7.42 5.67
C HIS A 83 -4.87 8.70 5.49
N GLY A 84 -4.24 9.18 6.57
CA GLY A 84 -3.34 10.32 6.50
C GLY A 84 -2.11 10.04 5.62
N ALA A 85 -1.52 8.85 5.74
CA ALA A 85 -0.42 8.41 4.87
C ALA A 85 -0.81 8.44 3.39
N THR A 86 -2.00 7.96 3.05
CA THR A 86 -2.53 7.95 1.68
C THR A 86 -2.70 9.37 1.13
N ILE A 87 -3.30 10.27 1.91
CA ILE A 87 -3.49 11.67 1.52
C ILE A 87 -2.12 12.35 1.34
N GLY A 88 -1.21 12.16 2.29
CA GLY A 88 0.14 12.70 2.22
C GLY A 88 0.92 12.21 1.00
N MET A 89 0.79 10.93 0.65
CA MET A 89 1.38 10.36 -0.56
C MET A 89 0.80 11.00 -1.83
N ILE A 90 -0.52 11.15 -1.93
CA ILE A 90 -1.16 11.80 -3.09
C ILE A 90 -0.66 13.23 -3.27
N ILE A 91 -0.64 14.02 -2.19
CA ILE A 91 -0.16 15.40 -2.21
C ILE A 91 1.31 15.45 -2.62
N SER A 92 2.16 14.61 -2.02
CA SER A 92 3.59 14.61 -2.32
C SER A 92 3.89 14.18 -3.76
N MET A 93 3.15 13.22 -4.31
CA MET A 93 3.26 12.82 -5.71
C MET A 93 2.85 13.95 -6.67
N TYR A 94 1.79 14.67 -6.34
CA TYR A 94 1.38 15.85 -7.11
C TYR A 94 2.45 16.94 -7.11
N VAL A 95 3.01 17.25 -5.93
CA VAL A 95 4.08 18.27 -5.78
C VAL A 95 5.36 17.82 -6.48
N TYR A 96 5.75 16.56 -6.30
CA TYR A 96 6.90 15.97 -7.00
C TYR A 96 6.75 16.09 -8.52
N ASN A 97 5.59 15.71 -9.05
CA ASN A 97 5.35 15.80 -10.48
C ASN A 97 5.47 17.23 -10.98
N LYS A 98 4.80 18.16 -10.31
CA LYS A 98 4.78 19.58 -10.72
C LYS A 98 6.17 20.24 -10.67
N LYS A 99 6.97 19.92 -9.64
CA LYS A 99 8.26 20.58 -9.40
C LYS A 99 9.45 19.90 -10.08
N VAL A 100 9.46 18.57 -10.14
CA VAL A 100 10.65 17.77 -10.49
C VAL A 100 10.48 17.01 -11.79
N LEU A 101 9.45 16.18 -11.89
CA LEU A 101 9.33 15.23 -12.99
C LEU A 101 8.75 15.87 -14.25
N LYS A 102 7.70 16.70 -14.11
CA LYS A 102 6.99 17.39 -15.21
C LYS A 102 6.43 16.41 -16.27
N LYS A 103 5.86 15.30 -15.81
CA LYS A 103 5.14 14.30 -16.61
C LYS A 103 3.68 14.28 -16.19
N SER A 104 2.84 13.46 -16.81
CA SER A 104 1.48 13.24 -16.31
C SER A 104 1.48 12.48 -14.99
N VAL A 105 0.43 12.63 -14.18
CA VAL A 105 0.27 11.86 -12.95
C VAL A 105 0.14 10.36 -13.26
N LEU A 106 -0.56 10.01 -14.33
CA LEU A 106 -0.72 8.63 -14.78
C LEU A 106 0.62 7.98 -15.14
N TRP A 107 1.52 8.75 -15.76
CA TRP A 107 2.87 8.26 -16.05
C TRP A 107 3.60 7.81 -14.79
N ILE A 108 3.50 8.58 -13.70
CA ILE A 108 4.13 8.21 -12.42
C ILE A 108 3.46 6.98 -11.83
N LEU A 109 2.14 6.98 -11.78
CA LEU A 109 1.36 5.88 -11.20
C LEU A 109 1.68 4.56 -11.90
N ASP A 110 1.72 4.54 -13.24
CA ASP A 110 2.07 3.35 -14.01
C ASP A 110 3.43 2.74 -13.65
N ARG A 111 4.39 3.56 -13.25
CA ARG A 111 5.75 3.06 -12.90
C ARG A 111 5.82 2.67 -11.44
N VAL A 112 5.26 3.48 -10.56
CA VAL A 112 5.29 3.25 -9.12
C VAL A 112 4.54 1.99 -8.71
N VAL A 113 3.43 1.63 -9.39
CA VAL A 113 2.66 0.43 -9.04
C VAL A 113 3.44 -0.88 -9.18
N ILE A 114 4.48 -0.91 -10.02
CA ILE A 114 5.36 -2.08 -10.13
C ILE A 114 6.11 -2.29 -8.80
N ALA A 115 6.68 -1.21 -8.27
CA ALA A 115 7.35 -1.24 -6.96
C ALA A 115 6.36 -1.45 -5.81
N CYS A 116 5.14 -0.90 -5.90
CA CYS A 116 4.09 -1.10 -4.91
C CYS A 116 3.64 -2.56 -4.84
N ALA A 117 3.47 -3.23 -5.98
CA ALA A 117 3.12 -4.65 -6.00
C ALA A 117 4.20 -5.51 -5.33
N LEU A 118 5.49 -5.25 -5.63
CA LEU A 118 6.60 -5.92 -4.97
C LEU A 118 6.64 -5.61 -3.47
N GLY A 119 6.51 -4.35 -3.09
CA GLY A 119 6.47 -3.93 -1.68
C GLY A 119 5.34 -4.59 -0.91
N GLY A 120 4.17 -4.73 -1.54
CA GLY A 120 3.01 -5.43 -0.98
C GLY A 120 3.31 -6.85 -0.52
N ILE A 121 4.12 -7.61 -1.29
CA ILE A 121 4.54 -8.97 -0.92
C ILE A 121 5.24 -8.96 0.44
N PHE A 122 6.25 -8.11 0.59
CA PHE A 122 7.05 -8.04 1.83
C PHE A 122 6.25 -7.48 3.01
N ILE A 123 5.31 -6.57 2.76
CA ILE A 123 4.40 -6.08 3.79
C ILE A 123 3.54 -7.22 4.32
N ARG A 124 2.98 -8.06 3.45
CA ARG A 124 2.16 -9.21 3.87
C ARG A 124 2.97 -10.26 4.61
N ILE A 125 4.18 -10.54 4.17
CA ILE A 125 5.11 -11.40 4.90
C ILE A 125 5.43 -10.78 6.28
N GLY A 126 5.61 -9.46 6.37
CA GLY A 126 5.79 -8.77 7.63
C GLY A 126 4.59 -8.89 8.58
N ASN A 127 3.36 -8.70 8.06
CA ASN A 127 2.14 -8.90 8.84
C ASN A 127 2.03 -10.34 9.37
N PHE A 128 2.45 -11.34 8.60
CA PHE A 128 2.48 -12.72 9.05
C PHE A 128 3.39 -12.92 10.28
N PHE A 129 4.64 -12.42 10.22
CA PHE A 129 5.56 -12.52 11.35
C PHE A 129 5.12 -11.73 12.58
N ASN A 130 4.40 -10.62 12.37
CA ASN A 130 3.85 -9.81 13.46
C ASN A 130 2.52 -10.34 14.02
N SER A 131 1.97 -11.42 13.46
CA SER A 131 0.62 -11.93 13.81
C SER A 131 -0.49 -10.90 13.60
N GLU A 132 -0.35 -10.04 12.56
CA GLU A 132 -1.33 -9.01 12.20
C GLU A 132 -2.24 -9.51 11.06
N ILE A 133 -3.50 -9.05 11.06
CA ILE A 133 -4.48 -9.33 9.98
C ILE A 133 -4.61 -10.84 9.74
N ILE A 134 -4.82 -11.61 10.81
CA ILE A 134 -4.88 -13.06 10.79
C ILE A 134 -6.13 -13.59 10.06
N GLY A 135 -6.04 -14.84 9.63
CA GLY A 135 -7.15 -15.53 8.98
C GLY A 135 -8.17 -16.11 9.95
N LYS A 136 -9.31 -16.50 9.39
CA LYS A 136 -10.36 -17.25 10.11
C LYS A 136 -9.82 -18.56 10.64
N PRO A 137 -10.46 -19.16 11.69
CA PRO A 137 -10.20 -20.53 12.09
C PRO A 137 -10.27 -21.48 10.89
N ALA A 138 -9.35 -22.40 10.83
CA ALA A 138 -9.24 -23.43 9.79
C ALA A 138 -9.40 -24.81 10.40
N ASP A 139 -9.59 -25.82 9.55
CA ASP A 139 -9.56 -27.20 9.96
C ASP A 139 -8.20 -27.53 10.60
N GLU A 140 -8.22 -28.26 11.73
CA GLU A 140 -7.00 -28.63 12.45
C GLU A 140 -6.06 -29.52 11.62
N ASN A 141 -6.61 -30.24 10.64
CA ASN A 141 -5.85 -31.08 9.71
C ASN A 141 -5.34 -30.32 8.48
N LEU A 142 -5.56 -29.00 8.35
CA LEU A 142 -5.06 -28.21 7.23
C LEU A 142 -3.52 -28.20 7.21
N PRO A 143 -2.85 -28.78 6.19
CA PRO A 143 -1.40 -28.99 6.21
C PRO A 143 -0.57 -27.71 6.32
N TRP A 144 -1.15 -26.57 5.95
CA TRP A 144 -0.51 -25.24 6.02
C TRP A 144 -1.23 -24.29 6.99
N GLY A 145 -2.09 -24.84 7.85
CA GLY A 145 -2.68 -24.08 8.94
C GLY A 145 -1.61 -23.59 9.93
N VAL A 146 -1.81 -22.41 10.49
CA VAL A 146 -0.84 -21.77 11.38
C VAL A 146 -1.51 -21.37 12.69
N VAL A 147 -0.83 -21.65 13.81
CA VAL A 147 -1.22 -21.15 15.13
C VAL A 147 -0.44 -19.88 15.43
N PHE A 148 -1.14 -18.76 15.57
CA PHE A 148 -0.56 -17.47 15.96
C PHE A 148 -0.53 -17.37 17.49
N LYS A 149 0.50 -17.93 18.12
CA LYS A 149 0.62 -18.04 19.61
C LYS A 149 0.52 -16.70 20.34
N ASN A 150 0.82 -15.60 19.68
CA ASN A 150 0.67 -14.25 20.24
C ASN A 150 -0.79 -13.78 20.30
N VAL A 151 -1.71 -14.52 19.64
CA VAL A 151 -3.14 -14.20 19.59
C VAL A 151 -3.96 -15.25 20.33
N ASP A 152 -3.85 -16.52 19.92
CA ASP A 152 -4.55 -17.66 20.50
C ASP A 152 -3.89 -18.99 20.09
N ASN A 153 -4.52 -20.13 20.51
CA ASN A 153 -4.04 -21.47 20.17
C ASN A 153 -4.88 -22.15 19.07
N ILE A 154 -5.58 -21.37 18.25
CA ILE A 154 -6.46 -21.90 17.19
C ILE A 154 -5.68 -21.98 15.88
N VAL A 155 -5.86 -23.11 15.16
CA VAL A 155 -5.35 -23.26 13.79
C VAL A 155 -6.11 -22.31 12.86
N ARG A 156 -5.38 -21.50 12.10
CA ARG A 156 -5.95 -20.46 11.24
C ARG A 156 -5.40 -20.50 9.83
N HIS A 157 -6.18 -20.01 8.88
CA HIS A 157 -5.67 -19.72 7.54
C HIS A 157 -4.61 -18.63 7.59
N PRO A 158 -3.40 -18.83 7.02
CA PRO A 158 -2.39 -17.78 6.90
C PRO A 158 -2.76 -16.80 5.77
N GLY A 159 -3.83 -16.03 5.95
CA GLY A 159 -4.39 -15.13 4.94
C GLY A 159 -3.37 -14.13 4.40
N GLN A 160 -2.40 -13.72 5.23
CA GLN A 160 -1.29 -12.84 4.82
C GLN A 160 -0.40 -13.50 3.77
N LEU A 161 -0.09 -14.81 3.93
CA LEU A 161 0.71 -15.56 2.95
C LEU A 161 -0.06 -15.80 1.66
N TYR A 162 -1.38 -15.99 1.73
CA TYR A 162 -2.22 -16.08 0.53
C TYR A 162 -2.18 -14.78 -0.26
N GLU A 163 -2.30 -13.63 0.41
CA GLU A 163 -2.17 -12.31 -0.24
C GLU A 163 -0.76 -12.12 -0.81
N ALA A 164 0.30 -12.46 -0.06
CA ALA A 164 1.68 -12.36 -0.53
C ALA A 164 1.88 -13.18 -1.81
N PHE A 165 1.38 -14.41 -1.85
CA PHE A 165 1.44 -15.28 -3.02
C PHE A 165 0.68 -14.68 -4.21
N GLY A 166 -0.54 -14.19 -4.01
CA GLY A 166 -1.30 -13.48 -5.04
C GLY A 166 -0.56 -12.25 -5.57
N TYR A 167 0.09 -11.49 -4.69
CA TYR A 167 0.84 -10.28 -5.08
C TYR A 167 2.12 -10.60 -5.87
N ILE A 168 2.71 -11.80 -5.72
CA ILE A 168 3.79 -12.25 -6.61
C ILE A 168 3.29 -12.29 -8.06
N PHE A 169 2.12 -12.86 -8.31
CA PHE A 169 1.55 -12.88 -9.66
C PHE A 169 1.22 -11.49 -10.16
N VAL A 170 0.64 -10.63 -9.32
CA VAL A 170 0.38 -9.23 -9.67
C VAL A 170 1.67 -8.54 -10.10
N PHE A 171 2.74 -8.67 -9.30
CA PHE A 171 4.04 -8.10 -9.61
C PHE A 171 4.61 -8.64 -10.92
N LEU A 172 4.61 -9.95 -11.12
CA LEU A 172 5.14 -10.57 -12.35
C LEU A 172 4.38 -10.10 -13.58
N ILE A 173 3.04 -10.06 -13.53
CA ILE A 173 2.22 -9.59 -14.63
C ILE A 173 2.54 -8.13 -14.97
N LEU A 174 2.60 -7.24 -13.97
CA LEU A 174 2.96 -5.83 -14.17
C LEU A 174 4.37 -5.67 -14.74
N PHE A 175 5.33 -6.40 -14.17
CA PHE A 175 6.72 -6.36 -14.59
C PHE A 175 6.87 -6.81 -16.05
N PHE A 176 6.32 -7.95 -16.41
CA PHE A 176 6.39 -8.43 -17.79
C PHE A 176 5.58 -7.56 -18.77
N THR A 177 4.45 -7.03 -18.34
CA THR A 177 3.67 -6.09 -19.16
C THR A 177 4.48 -4.82 -19.44
N TYR A 178 5.17 -4.28 -18.45
CA TYR A 178 6.03 -3.11 -18.63
C TYR A 178 7.18 -3.37 -19.61
N TRP A 179 7.88 -4.51 -19.48
CA TRP A 179 9.08 -4.79 -20.27
C TRP A 179 8.79 -5.42 -21.65
N LYS A 180 7.68 -6.12 -21.81
CA LYS A 180 7.41 -6.94 -23.00
C LYS A 180 6.21 -6.47 -23.82
N SER A 181 5.39 -5.55 -23.33
CA SER A 181 4.16 -5.13 -24.00
C SER A 181 4.16 -3.66 -24.38
N ASN A 182 3.70 -3.36 -25.59
CA ASN A 182 3.46 -1.98 -26.02
C ASN A 182 2.30 -1.30 -25.26
N LYS A 183 1.44 -2.06 -24.56
CA LYS A 183 0.35 -1.50 -23.74
C LYS A 183 0.83 -0.65 -22.60
N ALA A 184 2.06 -0.89 -22.09
CA ALA A 184 2.69 -0.08 -21.06
C ALA A 184 3.02 1.35 -21.50
N LYS A 185 2.95 1.65 -22.81
CA LYS A 185 3.10 3.01 -23.34
C LYS A 185 1.82 3.83 -23.19
N ASN A 186 0.66 3.19 -23.02
CA ASN A 186 -0.60 3.87 -22.79
C ASN A 186 -0.66 4.28 -21.31
N GLU A 187 -0.61 5.56 -21.04
CA GLU A 187 -0.65 6.10 -19.68
C GLU A 187 -1.96 5.70 -18.97
N GLY A 188 -1.83 5.22 -17.74
CA GLY A 188 -2.92 4.69 -16.92
C GLY A 188 -3.15 3.18 -17.09
N PHE A 189 -2.58 2.54 -18.10
CA PHE A 189 -2.83 1.10 -18.34
C PHE A 189 -2.27 0.22 -17.20
N LEU A 190 -1.01 0.42 -16.80
CA LEU A 190 -0.40 -0.37 -15.73
C LEU A 190 -1.03 -0.07 -14.37
N PHE A 191 -1.39 1.18 -14.12
CA PHE A 191 -2.14 1.57 -12.93
C PHE A 191 -3.51 0.88 -12.88
N GLY A 192 -4.25 0.87 -13.99
CA GLY A 192 -5.52 0.17 -14.10
C GLY A 192 -5.38 -1.33 -13.89
N LEU A 193 -4.37 -1.94 -14.52
CA LEU A 193 -4.07 -3.37 -14.38
C LEU A 193 -3.70 -3.73 -12.92
N PHE A 194 -2.90 -2.89 -12.26
CA PHE A 194 -2.58 -3.05 -10.85
C PHE A 194 -3.83 -3.04 -9.97
N LEU A 195 -4.69 -2.04 -10.13
CA LEU A 195 -5.93 -1.94 -9.34
C LEU A 195 -6.82 -3.16 -9.57
N LEU A 196 -7.02 -3.57 -10.82
CA LEU A 196 -7.82 -4.72 -11.16
C LEU A 196 -7.28 -5.99 -10.48
N LEU A 197 -6.01 -6.31 -10.71
CA LEU A 197 -5.41 -7.55 -10.21
C LEU A 197 -5.30 -7.57 -8.68
N LEU A 198 -4.81 -6.48 -8.07
CA LEU A 198 -4.62 -6.40 -6.63
C LEU A 198 -5.96 -6.55 -5.89
N MET A 199 -6.99 -5.82 -6.35
CA MET A 199 -8.30 -5.87 -5.72
C MET A 199 -9.02 -7.20 -5.98
N THR A 200 -8.79 -7.82 -7.13
CA THR A 200 -9.29 -9.17 -7.40
C THR A 200 -8.70 -10.17 -6.40
N VAL A 201 -7.38 -10.17 -6.22
CA VAL A 201 -6.71 -11.01 -5.19
C VAL A 201 -7.34 -10.75 -3.81
N ARG A 202 -7.52 -9.47 -3.45
CA ARG A 202 -8.13 -9.11 -2.17
C ARG A 202 -9.54 -9.65 -2.02
N VAL A 203 -10.42 -9.50 -3.02
CA VAL A 203 -11.81 -10.01 -2.97
C VAL A 203 -11.85 -11.51 -2.69
N PHE A 204 -10.98 -12.29 -3.33
CA PHE A 204 -10.92 -13.74 -3.12
C PHE A 204 -10.40 -14.10 -1.72
N ILE A 205 -9.33 -13.46 -1.27
CA ILE A 205 -8.66 -13.84 -0.02
C ILE A 205 -9.40 -13.30 1.20
N GLU A 206 -10.19 -12.24 1.05
CA GLU A 206 -11.00 -11.68 2.14
C GLU A 206 -11.96 -12.71 2.75
N LYS A 207 -12.36 -13.75 2.02
CA LYS A 207 -13.17 -14.85 2.53
C LYS A 207 -12.48 -15.65 3.65
N PHE A 208 -11.16 -15.71 3.62
CA PHE A 208 -10.33 -16.46 4.59
C PHE A 208 -9.83 -15.57 5.74
N LYS A 209 -10.16 -14.29 5.76
CA LYS A 209 -9.71 -13.34 6.78
C LYS A 209 -10.82 -13.06 7.79
N ILE A 210 -10.41 -12.77 9.02
CA ILE A 210 -11.33 -12.20 10.01
C ILE A 210 -11.75 -10.81 9.54
N ALA A 211 -13.05 -10.51 9.63
CA ALA A 211 -13.55 -9.18 9.31
C ALA A 211 -12.88 -8.14 10.21
N GLN A 212 -12.44 -7.03 9.62
CA GLN A 212 -11.80 -5.94 10.37
C GLN A 212 -12.81 -5.05 11.13
N VAL A 213 -14.09 -5.25 10.87
CA VAL A 213 -15.20 -4.54 11.52
C VAL A 213 -16.19 -5.58 11.98
N ASP A 214 -16.42 -5.64 13.28
CA ASP A 214 -17.36 -6.56 13.89
C ASP A 214 -18.78 -6.36 13.33
N GLY A 215 -19.48 -7.47 13.09
CA GLY A 215 -20.84 -7.48 12.54
C GLY A 215 -20.94 -7.13 11.05
N ARG A 216 -19.82 -7.11 10.31
CA ARG A 216 -19.79 -6.85 8.87
C ARG A 216 -19.14 -7.98 8.05
N GLU A 217 -19.23 -9.21 8.55
CA GLU A 217 -18.76 -10.41 7.86
C GLU A 217 -19.53 -10.66 6.56
N ASP A 218 -20.87 -10.44 6.62
CA ASP A 218 -21.83 -10.55 5.50
C ASP A 218 -22.70 -9.29 5.44
N TRP A 219 -22.08 -8.16 5.10
CA TRP A 219 -22.73 -6.85 5.26
C TRP A 219 -23.74 -6.54 4.17
N ILE A 220 -23.33 -6.48 2.90
CA ILE A 220 -24.18 -6.16 1.75
C ILE A 220 -24.04 -7.26 0.72
N LEU A 221 -25.15 -7.89 0.32
CA LEU A 221 -25.17 -8.99 -0.66
C LEU A 221 -24.26 -10.18 -0.29
N GLY A 222 -24.08 -10.45 1.00
CA GLY A 222 -23.19 -11.52 1.46
C GLY A 222 -21.70 -11.21 1.29
N LEU A 223 -21.34 -9.94 1.09
CA LEU A 223 -19.97 -9.48 0.97
C LEU A 223 -19.54 -8.75 2.24
N ASN A 224 -18.29 -8.95 2.65
CA ASN A 224 -17.71 -8.21 3.75
C ASN A 224 -17.22 -6.81 3.31
N THR A 225 -16.88 -5.98 4.30
CA THR A 225 -16.43 -4.58 4.06
C THR A 225 -15.22 -4.51 3.10
N GLY A 226 -14.26 -5.45 3.23
CA GLY A 226 -13.07 -5.45 2.38
C GLY A 226 -13.38 -5.74 0.92
N GLN A 227 -14.35 -6.65 0.67
CA GLN A 227 -14.81 -6.99 -0.68
C GLN A 227 -15.56 -5.81 -1.32
N ILE A 228 -16.50 -5.20 -0.59
CA ILE A 228 -17.29 -4.07 -1.08
C ILE A 228 -16.38 -2.88 -1.43
N LEU A 229 -15.43 -2.55 -0.56
CA LEU A 229 -14.49 -1.46 -0.80
C LEU A 229 -13.53 -1.73 -1.96
N SER A 230 -13.38 -2.99 -2.38
CA SER A 230 -12.54 -3.34 -3.53
C SER A 230 -13.24 -3.11 -4.88
N ILE A 231 -14.58 -3.18 -4.94
CA ILE A 231 -15.36 -3.05 -6.18
C ILE A 231 -15.12 -1.73 -6.91
N PRO A 232 -15.18 -0.54 -6.26
CA PRO A 232 -14.93 0.73 -6.94
C PRO A 232 -13.54 0.78 -7.60
N PHE A 233 -12.51 0.22 -6.94
CA PHE A 233 -11.16 0.19 -7.50
C PHE A 233 -11.02 -0.76 -8.69
N ILE A 234 -11.75 -1.88 -8.70
CA ILE A 234 -11.84 -2.77 -9.86
C ILE A 234 -12.45 -2.04 -11.05
N ILE A 235 -13.53 -1.30 -10.82
CA ILE A 235 -14.20 -0.51 -11.87
C ILE A 235 -13.26 0.57 -12.42
N ILE A 236 -12.58 1.31 -11.56
CA ILE A 236 -11.57 2.31 -11.95
C ILE A 236 -10.44 1.62 -12.73
N GLY A 237 -9.98 0.45 -12.30
CA GLY A 237 -8.97 -0.33 -12.99
C GLY A 237 -9.38 -0.69 -14.41
N LEU A 238 -10.59 -1.20 -14.59
CA LEU A 238 -11.16 -1.53 -15.91
C LEU A 238 -11.32 -0.28 -16.79
N TYR A 239 -11.75 0.84 -16.21
CA TYR A 239 -11.85 2.11 -16.94
C TYR A 239 -10.50 2.51 -17.55
N TYR A 240 -9.43 2.53 -16.78
CA TYR A 240 -8.11 2.91 -17.27
C TYR A 240 -7.54 1.91 -18.29
N MET A 241 -7.83 0.63 -18.14
CA MET A 241 -7.35 -0.38 -19.08
C MET A 241 -8.06 -0.37 -20.43
N ILE A 242 -9.37 -0.08 -20.45
CA ILE A 242 -10.23 -0.30 -21.64
C ILE A 242 -10.63 1.02 -22.29
N LEU A 243 -11.08 1.99 -21.49
CA LEU A 243 -11.73 3.20 -21.99
C LEU A 243 -10.79 4.41 -22.03
N HIS A 244 -9.77 4.44 -21.21
CA HIS A 244 -8.83 5.55 -21.19
C HIS A 244 -7.83 5.40 -22.34
N LYS A 245 -8.09 6.14 -23.44
CA LYS A 245 -7.11 6.32 -24.51
C LYS A 245 -6.30 7.57 -24.15
N SER A 246 -5.00 7.41 -23.89
CA SER A 246 -4.09 8.54 -23.79
C SER A 246 -4.16 9.32 -25.13
N ASN A 247 -4.50 10.59 -25.04
CA ASN A 247 -4.33 11.49 -26.18
C ASN A 247 -2.82 11.64 -26.40
N GLN A 248 -2.29 10.87 -27.33
CA GLN A 248 -0.93 11.01 -27.88
C GLN A 248 -0.88 12.16 -28.84
#